data_2e4f14691d95e0c1c5d7b5dddb309f5a
#
_entry.id   2e4f14691d95e0c1c5d7b5dddb309f5a
#
_cell.length_a   1.000
_cell.length_b   1.000
_cell.length_c   1.000
_cell.angle_alpha   90.00
_cell.angle_beta   90.00
_cell.angle_gamma   90.00
#
_symmetry.space_group_name_H-M   'P 1'
#
loop_
_entity.id
_entity.type
_entity.pdbx_description
1 polymer ?
#
loop_
_entity_poly.entity_id
_entity_poly.type
_entity_poly.pdbx_seq_one_letter_code
_entity_poly.pdbx_strand_id
1 'polypeptide(L)'
;EDETGIEVEVWGTTGDDCFQQLKTKLANGQGPTVYSLLPGAESETMKNYEADLGDLSFVDKIAEGMADVVDGKTVGIPYTMEGFGMVYNKDLVNADEVTDYDSFVKMLQDQKANGINGFGLSQESYFLIGHILNTPFALQDDPEGFIEKLNAGEVKMADTPEFQEFAKFYAAIRDNSYNPLETNYDKECGDFATGKTAAIHQGNWCYSMFADYDIDFDMGLAPLPISGNDKIAVSVPAAWYVNSQASDAEQQAGKDFLEWLYTTESGQDYLMNKFGFIPVVEGMKNENLDPISQQIADYAAEGKTISWPMNLWPSGIVDVYLVPVAEQFFTSD
;
A
#
# COMPACT_ATOMS: atom_id res chain seq x y z
N GLU A 1 11.75 16.99 21.43
CA GLU A 1 11.89 18.23 22.22
C GLU A 1 13.25 18.28 22.89
N ASP A 2 13.63 17.27 23.68
CA ASP A 2 14.86 17.25 24.48
C ASP A 2 16.14 17.37 23.63
N GLU A 3 16.16 16.86 22.40
CA GLU A 3 17.31 16.87 21.51
C GLU A 3 17.35 18.08 20.57
N THR A 4 16.20 18.59 20.16
CA THR A 4 16.10 19.64 19.13
C THR A 4 15.62 20.98 19.69
N GLY A 5 14.98 21.00 20.86
CA GLY A 5 14.29 22.17 21.40
C GLY A 5 13.01 22.54 20.66
N ILE A 6 12.57 21.72 19.69
CA ILE A 6 11.33 21.93 18.96
C ILE A 6 10.17 21.32 19.75
N GLU A 7 9.19 22.14 20.10
CA GLU A 7 7.96 21.68 20.72
C GLU A 7 7.02 21.12 19.63
N VAL A 8 6.55 19.89 19.81
CA VAL A 8 5.69 19.20 18.85
C VAL A 8 4.33 18.92 19.47
N GLU A 9 3.27 19.50 18.88
CA GLU A 9 1.89 19.16 19.19
C GLU A 9 1.36 18.22 18.09
N VAL A 10 0.87 17.03 18.50
CA VAL A 10 0.35 16.02 17.58
C VAL A 10 -1.16 16.15 17.46
N TRP A 11 -1.64 16.36 16.25
CA TRP A 11 -3.06 16.39 15.93
C TRP A 11 -3.48 15.08 15.28
N GLY A 12 -4.24 14.26 16.00
CA GLY A 12 -4.86 13.07 15.43
C GLY A 12 -6.14 13.45 14.69
N THR A 13 -6.32 12.88 13.50
CA THR A 13 -7.60 12.87 12.79
C THR A 13 -8.10 11.43 12.76
N THR A 14 -9.40 11.23 12.91
CA THR A 14 -10.03 9.91 12.83
C THR A 14 -11.11 9.90 11.76
N GLY A 15 -11.21 8.79 11.03
CA GLY A 15 -12.24 8.57 10.01
C GLY A 15 -11.78 8.89 8.57
N ASP A 16 -12.64 8.55 7.63
CA ASP A 16 -12.38 8.60 6.19
C ASP A 16 -12.29 10.03 5.61
N ASP A 17 -12.57 11.04 6.44
CA ASP A 17 -12.57 12.46 6.06
C ASP A 17 -11.22 13.18 6.32
N CYS A 18 -10.15 12.46 6.69
CA CYS A 18 -8.86 13.05 7.08
C CYS A 18 -8.34 14.04 6.04
N PHE A 19 -8.33 13.65 4.77
CA PHE A 19 -7.88 14.50 3.67
C PHE A 19 -8.70 15.79 3.55
N GLN A 20 -10.04 15.69 3.60
CA GLN A 20 -10.94 16.87 3.50
C GLN A 20 -10.81 17.80 4.70
N GLN A 21 -10.61 17.25 5.90
CA GLN A 21 -10.36 18.04 7.10
C GLN A 21 -9.03 18.79 7.01
N LEU A 22 -7.95 18.12 6.59
CA LEU A 22 -6.65 18.73 6.37
C LEU A 22 -6.73 19.86 5.34
N LYS A 23 -7.31 19.58 4.17
CA LYS A 23 -7.54 20.55 3.10
C LYS A 23 -8.28 21.79 3.59
N THR A 24 -9.35 21.59 4.38
CA THR A 24 -10.13 22.69 4.95
C THR A 24 -9.31 23.52 5.94
N LYS A 25 -8.53 22.88 6.82
CA LYS A 25 -7.67 23.59 7.79
C LYS A 25 -6.59 24.40 7.08
N LEU A 26 -5.89 23.80 6.11
CA LEU A 26 -4.85 24.50 5.32
C LEU A 26 -5.43 25.70 4.56
N ALA A 27 -6.59 25.52 3.91
CA ALA A 27 -7.25 26.61 3.18
C ALA A 27 -7.69 27.78 4.08
N ASN A 28 -7.90 27.54 5.38
CA ASN A 28 -8.24 28.58 6.36
C ASN A 28 -7.01 29.13 7.12
N GLY A 29 -5.80 28.73 6.76
CA GLY A 29 -4.57 29.14 7.46
C GLY A 29 -4.46 28.57 8.89
N GLN A 30 -5.09 27.44 9.14
CA GLN A 30 -5.13 26.74 10.45
C GLN A 30 -4.54 25.32 10.33
N GLY A 31 -3.86 25.04 9.26
CA GLY A 31 -3.23 23.74 9.03
C GLY A 31 -2.01 23.51 9.91
N PRO A 32 -1.60 22.26 10.10
CA PRO A 32 -0.36 21.93 10.81
C PRO A 32 0.87 22.35 10.00
N THR A 33 1.99 22.46 10.69
CA THR A 33 3.31 22.75 10.06
C THR A 33 3.81 21.56 9.25
N VAL A 34 3.69 20.35 9.82
CA VAL A 34 4.02 19.09 9.15
C VAL A 34 2.76 18.25 9.10
N TYR A 35 2.49 17.63 7.98
CA TYR A 35 1.33 16.76 7.78
C TYR A 35 1.66 15.58 6.87
N SER A 36 0.73 14.66 6.77
CA SER A 36 0.84 13.43 6.01
C SER A 36 -0.22 13.40 4.91
N LEU A 37 0.17 12.98 3.73
CA LEU A 37 -0.70 12.70 2.59
C LEU A 37 -0.28 11.41 1.89
N LEU A 38 -1.22 10.85 1.14
CA LEU A 38 -0.93 9.84 0.13
C LEU A 38 -0.25 10.54 -1.07
N PRO A 39 0.94 10.10 -1.50
CA PRO A 39 1.57 10.60 -2.72
C PRO A 39 0.68 10.43 -3.96
N GLY A 40 0.81 11.32 -4.92
CA GLY A 40 0.04 11.28 -6.16
C GLY A 40 -1.15 12.23 -6.17
N ALA A 41 -2.40 11.74 -6.33
CA ALA A 41 -3.56 12.59 -6.54
C ALA A 41 -3.88 13.54 -5.36
N GLU A 42 -3.63 13.13 -4.13
CA GLU A 42 -3.82 13.98 -2.95
C GLU A 42 -2.79 15.11 -2.92
N SER A 43 -1.52 14.77 -3.09
CA SER A 43 -0.43 15.74 -3.13
C SER A 43 -0.61 16.72 -4.30
N GLU A 44 -0.87 16.26 -5.51
CA GLU A 44 -1.15 17.15 -6.65
C GLU A 44 -2.30 18.14 -6.35
N THR A 45 -3.33 17.68 -5.65
CA THR A 45 -4.43 18.56 -5.19
C THR A 45 -3.95 19.59 -4.17
N MET A 46 -2.96 19.26 -3.35
CA MET A 46 -2.47 20.06 -2.23
C MET A 46 -1.19 20.86 -2.54
N LYS A 47 -0.64 20.78 -3.74
CA LYS A 47 0.66 21.33 -4.15
C LYS A 47 0.92 22.80 -3.78
N ASN A 48 -0.14 23.61 -3.66
CA ASN A 48 -0.01 25.01 -3.23
C ASN A 48 0.31 25.18 -1.73
N TYR A 49 0.21 24.10 -0.97
CA TYR A 49 0.48 24.05 0.48
C TYR A 49 1.76 23.27 0.80
N GLU A 50 2.48 22.79 -0.20
CA GLU A 50 3.67 21.95 -0.05
C GLU A 50 4.93 22.76 -0.24
N ALA A 51 5.83 22.70 0.74
CA ALA A 51 7.14 23.32 0.66
C ALA A 51 8.11 22.43 -0.11
N ASP A 52 9.09 23.05 -0.77
CA ASP A 52 10.21 22.33 -1.36
C ASP A 52 11.12 21.78 -0.25
N LEU A 53 11.31 20.47 -0.25
CA LEU A 53 12.13 19.70 0.71
C LEU A 53 13.45 19.21 0.09
N GLY A 54 13.75 19.60 -1.15
CA GLY A 54 14.93 19.15 -1.88
C GLY A 54 16.26 19.59 -1.27
N ASP A 55 16.25 20.49 -0.29
CA ASP A 55 17.41 20.96 0.47
C ASP A 55 17.76 20.12 1.71
N LEU A 56 16.92 19.11 2.07
CA LEU A 56 17.23 18.20 3.17
C LEU A 56 18.41 17.28 2.81
N SER A 57 19.31 17.06 3.76
CA SER A 57 20.63 16.44 3.53
C SER A 57 20.58 14.97 3.08
N PHE A 58 19.46 14.31 3.24
CA PHE A 58 19.26 12.89 2.93
C PHE A 58 18.41 12.65 1.68
N VAL A 59 17.84 13.68 1.06
CA VAL A 59 16.90 13.52 -0.07
C VAL A 59 17.51 12.76 -1.23
N ASP A 60 18.77 13.04 -1.57
CA ASP A 60 19.51 12.33 -2.63
C ASP A 60 19.73 10.82 -2.35
N LYS A 61 19.45 10.38 -1.12
CA LYS A 61 19.56 8.98 -0.68
C LYS A 61 18.22 8.26 -0.61
N ILE A 62 17.13 8.96 -0.87
CA ILE A 62 15.80 8.30 -0.97
C ILE A 62 15.81 7.36 -2.17
N ALA A 63 15.30 6.16 -2.00
CA ALA A 63 15.20 5.17 -3.08
C ALA A 63 14.44 5.76 -4.29
N GLU A 64 14.91 5.43 -5.48
CA GLU A 64 14.37 5.98 -6.74
C GLU A 64 12.85 5.76 -6.83
N GLY A 65 12.12 6.82 -7.15
CA GLY A 65 10.66 6.80 -7.29
C GLY A 65 9.88 6.78 -5.97
N MET A 66 10.54 6.85 -4.80
CA MET A 66 9.85 6.83 -3.50
C MET A 66 9.57 8.23 -2.94
N ALA A 67 10.36 9.25 -3.29
CA ALA A 67 10.05 10.63 -2.94
C ALA A 67 8.87 11.15 -3.77
N ASP A 68 7.98 11.93 -3.17
CA ASP A 68 6.94 12.61 -3.93
C ASP A 68 7.48 13.88 -4.57
N VAL A 69 7.34 13.97 -5.89
CA VAL A 69 7.88 15.07 -6.71
C VAL A 69 6.76 15.72 -7.49
N VAL A 70 6.50 16.99 -7.19
CA VAL A 70 5.49 17.81 -7.88
C VAL A 70 6.16 19.01 -8.52
N ASP A 71 5.88 19.25 -9.79
CA ASP A 71 6.49 20.35 -10.58
C ASP A 71 8.03 20.37 -10.51
N GLY A 72 8.68 19.20 -10.44
CA GLY A 72 10.14 19.04 -10.37
C GLY A 72 10.77 19.36 -9.00
N LYS A 73 9.97 19.50 -7.95
CA LYS A 73 10.42 19.71 -6.57
C LYS A 73 10.09 18.49 -5.72
N THR A 74 11.00 18.07 -4.87
CA THR A 74 10.72 17.12 -3.81
C THR A 74 9.86 17.79 -2.76
N VAL A 75 8.60 17.34 -2.62
CA VAL A 75 7.63 17.93 -1.69
C VAL A 75 7.23 16.95 -0.59
N GLY A 76 7.34 15.65 -0.83
CA GLY A 76 6.98 14.59 0.13
C GLY A 76 8.14 13.65 0.45
N ILE A 77 8.38 13.45 1.74
CA ILE A 77 9.39 12.52 2.27
C ILE A 77 8.71 11.24 2.69
N PRO A 78 9.02 10.07 2.07
CA PRO A 78 8.34 8.81 2.37
C PRO A 78 8.62 8.33 3.79
N TYR A 79 7.60 7.76 4.47
CA TYR A 79 7.78 7.12 5.78
C TYR A 79 8.52 5.80 5.68
N THR A 80 8.00 4.95 4.80
CA THR A 80 8.33 3.56 4.63
C THR A 80 7.92 3.15 3.23
N MET A 81 8.34 2.01 2.79
CA MET A 81 7.64 1.31 1.72
C MET A 81 6.70 0.27 2.30
N GLU A 82 5.60 0.05 1.63
CA GLU A 82 4.67 -1.05 1.87
C GLU A 82 4.46 -1.84 0.60
N GLY A 83 4.11 -3.09 0.76
CA GLY A 83 3.84 -3.96 -0.36
C GLY A 83 2.69 -4.91 -0.08
N PHE A 84 2.02 -5.32 -1.14
CA PHE A 84 0.93 -6.29 -1.07
C PHE A 84 1.01 -7.34 -2.18
N GLY A 85 0.33 -8.44 -1.91
CA GLY A 85 0.23 -9.58 -2.79
C GLY A 85 -0.62 -10.68 -2.18
N MET A 86 -0.16 -11.90 -2.30
CA MET A 86 -0.71 -13.07 -1.66
C MET A 86 0.14 -13.38 -0.41
N VAL A 87 -0.38 -13.06 0.79
CA VAL A 87 0.19 -13.53 2.06
C VAL A 87 -0.26 -14.98 2.26
N TYR A 88 0.66 -15.91 2.46
CA TYR A 88 0.36 -17.33 2.46
C TYR A 88 1.06 -18.11 3.57
N ASN A 89 0.41 -19.20 4.00
CA ASN A 89 0.94 -20.20 4.90
C ASN A 89 1.81 -21.19 4.10
N LYS A 90 3.11 -21.25 4.42
CA LYS A 90 4.09 -22.08 3.68
C LYS A 90 3.88 -23.58 3.84
N ASP A 91 3.17 -24.00 4.89
CA ASP A 91 2.80 -25.41 5.08
C ASP A 91 1.64 -25.86 4.17
N LEU A 92 0.83 -24.91 3.70
CA LEU A 92 -0.35 -25.17 2.89
C LEU A 92 -0.19 -24.80 1.42
N VAL A 93 0.64 -23.80 1.12
CA VAL A 93 0.81 -23.26 -0.23
C VAL A 93 2.29 -23.21 -0.59
N ASN A 94 2.65 -23.82 -1.71
CA ASN A 94 3.93 -23.60 -2.37
C ASN A 94 3.77 -22.49 -3.41
N ALA A 95 4.13 -21.25 -3.04
CA ALA A 95 3.91 -20.08 -3.89
C ALA A 95 4.68 -20.16 -5.23
N ASP A 96 5.82 -20.87 -5.28
CA ASP A 96 6.59 -21.07 -6.51
C ASP A 96 5.82 -21.86 -7.58
N GLU A 97 4.78 -22.60 -7.17
CA GLU A 97 3.90 -23.36 -8.06
C GLU A 97 2.61 -22.60 -8.41
N VAL A 98 2.36 -21.41 -7.83
CA VAL A 98 1.15 -20.61 -8.05
C VAL A 98 1.50 -19.36 -8.87
N THR A 99 1.76 -19.55 -10.15
CA THR A 99 2.33 -18.51 -11.03
C THR A 99 1.38 -18.02 -12.13
N ASP A 100 0.25 -18.70 -12.31
CA ASP A 100 -0.74 -18.38 -13.34
C ASP A 100 -2.16 -18.75 -12.88
N TYR A 101 -3.14 -18.48 -13.75
CA TYR A 101 -4.54 -18.76 -13.48
C TYR A 101 -4.82 -20.24 -13.18
N ASP A 102 -4.25 -21.16 -13.96
CA ASP A 102 -4.55 -22.60 -13.83
C ASP A 102 -3.99 -23.16 -12.53
N SER A 103 -2.77 -22.79 -12.18
CA SER A 103 -2.13 -23.18 -10.91
C SER A 103 -2.83 -22.55 -9.71
N PHE A 104 -3.31 -21.32 -9.83
CA PHE A 104 -4.11 -20.67 -8.78
C PHE A 104 -5.44 -21.40 -8.55
N VAL A 105 -6.19 -21.69 -9.61
CA VAL A 105 -7.45 -22.45 -9.52
C VAL A 105 -7.22 -23.84 -8.90
N LYS A 106 -6.12 -24.49 -9.30
CA LYS A 106 -5.75 -25.79 -8.71
C LYS A 106 -5.49 -25.66 -7.21
N MET A 107 -4.74 -24.66 -6.78
CA MET A 107 -4.49 -24.40 -5.35
C MET A 107 -5.79 -24.18 -4.58
N LEU A 108 -6.72 -23.35 -5.11
CA LEU A 108 -8.02 -23.13 -4.48
C LEU A 108 -8.83 -24.43 -4.32
N GLN A 109 -8.85 -25.28 -5.36
CA GLN A 109 -9.59 -26.55 -5.35
C GLN A 109 -8.96 -27.58 -4.41
N ASP A 110 -7.63 -27.67 -4.37
CA ASP A 110 -6.90 -28.57 -3.48
C ASP A 110 -7.16 -28.20 -2.01
N GLN A 111 -7.11 -26.92 -1.66
CA GLN A 111 -7.40 -26.45 -0.30
C GLN A 111 -8.87 -26.69 0.06
N LYS A 112 -9.79 -26.40 -0.84
CA LYS A 112 -11.23 -26.66 -0.64
C LYS A 112 -11.52 -28.15 -0.41
N ALA A 113 -10.83 -29.05 -1.10
CA ALA A 113 -10.95 -30.49 -0.88
C ALA A 113 -10.47 -30.94 0.52
N ASN A 114 -9.55 -30.17 1.11
CA ASN A 114 -9.06 -30.36 2.48
C ASN A 114 -9.91 -29.63 3.54
N GLY A 115 -10.99 -28.95 3.14
CA GLY A 115 -11.86 -28.19 4.04
C GLY A 115 -11.26 -26.84 4.47
N ILE A 116 -10.27 -26.33 3.74
CA ILE A 116 -9.57 -25.05 3.98
C ILE A 116 -10.00 -24.06 2.90
N ASN A 117 -10.23 -22.80 3.26
CA ASN A 117 -10.40 -21.73 2.28
C ASN A 117 -9.06 -21.47 1.58
N GLY A 118 -9.01 -21.59 0.25
CA GLY A 118 -7.76 -21.45 -0.49
C GLY A 118 -7.23 -20.04 -0.50
N PHE A 119 -8.12 -19.04 -0.65
CA PHE A 119 -7.74 -17.63 -0.71
C PHE A 119 -8.81 -16.74 -0.09
N GLY A 120 -8.43 -15.83 0.79
CA GLY A 120 -9.30 -14.87 1.47
C GLY A 120 -9.21 -13.49 0.88
N LEU A 121 -10.37 -12.83 0.83
CA LEU A 121 -10.54 -11.40 0.68
C LEU A 121 -11.44 -10.90 1.80
N SER A 122 -11.36 -9.63 2.13
CA SER A 122 -12.29 -8.97 3.05
C SER A 122 -13.09 -7.87 2.36
N GLN A 123 -14.15 -7.42 3.03
CA GLN A 123 -15.15 -6.48 2.47
C GLN A 123 -14.67 -5.04 2.37
N GLU A 124 -13.56 -4.69 3.02
CA GLU A 124 -13.01 -3.34 3.01
C GLU A 124 -12.56 -2.96 1.59
N SER A 125 -12.86 -1.74 1.18
CA SER A 125 -12.83 -1.29 -0.21
C SER A 125 -11.51 -1.57 -0.94
N TYR A 126 -10.37 -1.28 -0.31
CA TYR A 126 -9.08 -1.55 -0.94
C TYR A 126 -8.74 -3.04 -0.94
N PHE A 127 -9.10 -3.80 0.09
CA PHE A 127 -8.86 -5.24 0.17
C PHE A 127 -9.83 -6.03 -0.73
N LEU A 128 -11.06 -5.54 -0.87
CA LEU A 128 -12.03 -6.17 -1.77
C LEU A 128 -11.64 -6.04 -3.24
N ILE A 129 -11.27 -4.84 -3.69
CA ILE A 129 -11.08 -4.57 -5.12
C ILE A 129 -9.87 -3.67 -5.44
N GLY A 130 -9.60 -2.61 -4.65
CA GLY A 130 -8.65 -1.57 -5.03
C GLY A 130 -7.23 -2.11 -5.28
N HIS A 131 -6.68 -2.87 -4.34
CA HIS A 131 -5.33 -3.42 -4.45
C HIS A 131 -5.22 -4.47 -5.56
N ILE A 132 -6.20 -5.37 -5.69
CA ILE A 132 -6.14 -6.42 -6.71
C ILE A 132 -6.25 -5.82 -8.11
N LEU A 133 -7.14 -4.83 -8.28
CA LEU A 133 -7.31 -4.12 -9.54
C LEU A 133 -6.08 -3.24 -9.88
N ASN A 134 -5.25 -2.86 -8.91
CA ASN A 134 -3.98 -2.19 -9.19
C ASN A 134 -3.08 -3.01 -10.11
N THR A 135 -3.05 -4.34 -9.92
CA THR A 135 -2.14 -5.23 -10.67
C THR A 135 -2.25 -5.09 -12.19
N PRO A 136 -3.44 -5.22 -12.83
CA PRO A 136 -3.53 -5.06 -14.29
C PRO A 136 -3.21 -3.64 -14.79
N PHE A 137 -3.36 -2.60 -13.94
CA PHE A 137 -2.87 -1.26 -14.28
C PHE A 137 -1.34 -1.19 -14.23
N ALA A 138 -0.74 -1.74 -13.18
CA ALA A 138 0.71 -1.71 -12.97
C ALA A 138 1.49 -2.58 -13.98
N LEU A 139 0.82 -3.52 -14.62
CA LEU A 139 1.41 -4.37 -15.67
C LEU A 139 1.36 -3.73 -17.08
N GLN A 140 0.78 -2.54 -17.22
CA GLN A 140 0.85 -1.80 -18.48
C GLN A 140 2.28 -1.26 -18.70
N ASP A 141 2.71 -1.14 -19.96
CA ASP A 141 4.01 -0.55 -20.32
C ASP A 141 4.14 0.90 -19.83
N ASP A 142 3.04 1.62 -19.79
CA ASP A 142 2.90 3.00 -19.33
C ASP A 142 1.61 3.12 -18.51
N PRO A 143 1.64 2.82 -17.18
CA PRO A 143 0.44 2.84 -16.34
C PRO A 143 -0.26 4.19 -16.28
N GLU A 144 0.49 5.29 -16.19
CA GLU A 144 -0.04 6.65 -16.14
C GLU A 144 -0.73 7.02 -17.46
N GLY A 145 -0.05 6.83 -18.57
CA GLY A 145 -0.63 7.07 -19.90
C GLY A 145 -1.81 6.13 -20.21
N PHE A 146 -1.86 4.92 -19.63
CA PHE A 146 -3.04 4.06 -19.74
C PHE A 146 -4.23 4.64 -18.98
N ILE A 147 -4.02 5.16 -17.76
CA ILE A 147 -5.07 5.84 -16.98
C ILE A 147 -5.60 7.08 -17.71
N GLU A 148 -4.71 7.89 -18.28
CA GLU A 148 -5.11 9.05 -19.10
C GLU A 148 -5.99 8.66 -20.29
N LYS A 149 -5.58 7.64 -21.05
CA LYS A 149 -6.35 7.12 -22.18
C LYS A 149 -7.70 6.52 -21.77
N LEU A 150 -7.74 5.84 -20.61
CA LEU A 150 -8.96 5.30 -20.04
C LEU A 150 -9.93 6.43 -19.68
N ASN A 151 -9.44 7.49 -19.01
CA ASN A 151 -10.23 8.67 -18.66
C ASN A 151 -10.72 9.44 -19.91
N ALA A 152 -9.93 9.44 -21.00
CA ALA A 152 -10.32 10.01 -22.28
C ALA A 152 -11.30 9.12 -23.07
N GLY A 153 -11.57 7.89 -22.64
CA GLY A 153 -12.41 6.92 -23.35
C GLY A 153 -11.76 6.30 -24.59
N GLU A 154 -10.43 6.41 -24.71
CA GLU A 154 -9.67 5.90 -25.85
C GLU A 154 -9.37 4.41 -25.75
N VAL A 155 -9.32 3.88 -24.51
CA VAL A 155 -9.13 2.46 -24.20
C VAL A 155 -10.22 1.97 -23.26
N LYS A 156 -10.40 0.65 -23.17
CA LYS A 156 -11.35 0.02 -22.24
C LYS A 156 -10.66 -1.13 -21.52
N MET A 157 -10.91 -1.27 -20.22
CA MET A 157 -10.43 -2.40 -19.42
C MET A 157 -10.86 -3.74 -20.04
N ALA A 158 -12.13 -3.85 -20.48
CA ALA A 158 -12.67 -5.08 -21.04
C ALA A 158 -11.96 -5.57 -22.34
N ASP A 159 -11.31 -4.67 -23.05
CA ASP A 159 -10.59 -4.97 -24.28
C ASP A 159 -9.08 -5.19 -24.06
N THR A 160 -8.60 -5.07 -22.81
CA THR A 160 -7.18 -5.15 -22.41
C THR A 160 -6.90 -6.50 -21.77
N PRO A 161 -5.89 -7.27 -22.23
CA PRO A 161 -5.64 -8.64 -21.79
C PRO A 161 -5.44 -8.79 -20.27
N GLU A 162 -4.68 -7.90 -19.64
CA GLU A 162 -4.38 -7.96 -18.21
C GLU A 162 -5.64 -7.83 -17.36
N PHE A 163 -6.61 -7.02 -17.79
CA PHE A 163 -7.91 -6.89 -17.11
C PHE A 163 -8.83 -8.08 -17.38
N GLN A 164 -8.71 -8.75 -18.53
CA GLN A 164 -9.42 -10.00 -18.79
C GLN A 164 -8.89 -11.12 -17.88
N GLU A 165 -7.57 -11.21 -17.67
CA GLU A 165 -6.98 -12.16 -16.72
C GLU A 165 -7.35 -11.84 -15.26
N PHE A 166 -7.37 -10.55 -14.89
CA PHE A 166 -7.91 -10.11 -13.60
C PHE A 166 -9.36 -10.57 -13.41
N ALA A 167 -10.22 -10.43 -14.40
CA ALA A 167 -11.61 -10.86 -14.30
C ALA A 167 -11.74 -12.38 -14.09
N LYS A 168 -10.89 -13.19 -14.73
CA LYS A 168 -10.82 -14.63 -14.50
C LYS A 168 -10.33 -14.96 -13.09
N PHE A 169 -9.26 -14.31 -12.64
CA PHE A 169 -8.72 -14.47 -11.28
C PHE A 169 -9.80 -14.16 -10.22
N TYR A 170 -10.51 -13.06 -10.40
CA TYR A 170 -11.57 -12.62 -9.50
C TYR A 170 -12.77 -13.59 -9.50
N ALA A 171 -13.12 -14.14 -10.67
CA ALA A 171 -14.13 -15.19 -10.79
C ALA A 171 -13.70 -16.50 -10.11
N ALA A 172 -12.41 -16.86 -10.21
CA ALA A 172 -11.92 -18.06 -9.52
C ALA A 172 -12.06 -17.94 -8.01
N ILE A 173 -11.84 -16.75 -7.42
CA ILE A 173 -12.07 -16.50 -5.99
C ILE A 173 -13.54 -16.66 -5.65
N ARG A 174 -14.46 -16.03 -6.40
CA ARG A 174 -15.90 -16.15 -6.18
C ARG A 174 -16.37 -17.61 -6.18
N ASP A 175 -15.88 -18.40 -7.12
CA ASP A 175 -16.39 -19.77 -7.35
C ASP A 175 -15.78 -20.80 -6.38
N ASN A 176 -14.62 -20.49 -5.77
CA ASN A 176 -13.87 -21.47 -4.97
C ASN A 176 -13.55 -21.05 -3.54
N SER A 177 -13.75 -19.80 -3.17
CA SER A 177 -13.39 -19.25 -1.85
C SER A 177 -14.63 -18.85 -1.06
N TYR A 178 -14.45 -18.46 0.20
CA TYR A 178 -15.52 -17.88 1.01
C TYR A 178 -15.93 -16.52 0.44
N ASN A 179 -17.20 -16.17 0.61
CA ASN A 179 -17.69 -14.88 0.15
C ASN A 179 -17.01 -13.73 0.92
N PRO A 180 -16.28 -12.83 0.26
CA PRO A 180 -15.60 -11.72 0.93
C PRO A 180 -16.55 -10.74 1.62
N LEU A 181 -17.81 -10.63 1.15
CA LEU A 181 -18.82 -9.76 1.76
C LEU A 181 -19.29 -10.23 3.15
N GLU A 182 -18.95 -11.46 3.55
CA GLU A 182 -19.19 -12.03 4.86
C GLU A 182 -17.95 -12.04 5.76
N THR A 183 -16.87 -11.42 5.29
CA THR A 183 -15.56 -11.42 5.94
C THR A 183 -15.04 -9.98 6.04
N ASN A 184 -14.79 -9.52 7.26
CA ASN A 184 -14.08 -8.27 7.49
C ASN A 184 -12.58 -8.54 7.69
N TYR A 185 -11.77 -7.49 7.74
CA TYR A 185 -10.32 -7.55 7.88
C TYR A 185 -9.87 -8.37 9.10
N ASP A 186 -10.48 -8.14 10.28
CA ASP A 186 -10.14 -8.89 11.49
C ASP A 186 -10.39 -10.40 11.33
N LYS A 187 -11.53 -10.76 10.72
CA LYS A 187 -11.89 -12.15 10.48
C LYS A 187 -10.99 -12.79 9.43
N GLU A 188 -10.63 -12.08 8.36
CA GLU A 188 -9.70 -12.55 7.33
C GLU A 188 -8.35 -12.90 7.95
N CYS A 189 -7.76 -11.98 8.71
CA CYS A 189 -6.51 -12.19 9.44
C CYS A 189 -6.59 -13.32 10.45
N GLY A 190 -7.70 -13.41 11.22
CA GLY A 190 -7.91 -14.47 12.20
C GLY A 190 -8.12 -15.85 11.56
N ASP A 191 -8.81 -15.95 10.43
CA ASP A 191 -8.98 -17.21 9.70
C ASP A 191 -7.65 -17.66 9.07
N PHE A 192 -6.80 -16.75 8.61
CA PHE A 192 -5.44 -17.04 8.16
C PHE A 192 -4.57 -17.51 9.34
N ALA A 193 -4.49 -16.74 10.41
CA ALA A 193 -3.66 -17.03 11.58
C ALA A 193 -4.00 -18.38 12.25
N THR A 194 -5.23 -18.86 12.09
CA THR A 194 -5.71 -20.15 12.62
C THR A 194 -5.68 -21.30 11.60
N GLY A 195 -5.12 -21.09 10.40
CA GLY A 195 -4.99 -22.08 9.35
C GLY A 195 -6.32 -22.46 8.65
N LYS A 196 -7.41 -21.72 8.87
CA LYS A 196 -8.68 -21.92 8.17
C LYS A 196 -8.66 -21.39 6.74
N THR A 197 -7.78 -20.42 6.48
CA THR A 197 -7.53 -19.85 5.15
C THR A 197 -6.04 -20.02 4.84
N ALA A 198 -5.72 -20.57 3.67
CA ALA A 198 -4.36 -20.91 3.28
C ALA A 198 -3.56 -19.70 2.80
N ALA A 199 -4.22 -18.76 2.14
CA ALA A 199 -3.64 -17.49 1.68
C ALA A 199 -4.68 -16.38 1.72
N ILE A 200 -4.22 -15.14 1.90
CA ILE A 200 -5.07 -13.93 1.92
C ILE A 200 -4.48 -12.86 1.03
N HIS A 201 -5.33 -11.98 0.49
CA HIS A 201 -4.84 -10.76 -0.13
C HIS A 201 -4.60 -9.71 0.93
N GLN A 202 -3.35 -9.50 1.29
CA GLN A 202 -2.92 -8.48 2.24
C GLN A 202 -1.50 -7.99 1.92
N GLY A 203 -1.01 -7.06 2.72
CA GLY A 203 0.37 -6.57 2.71
C GLY A 203 1.01 -6.66 4.09
N ASN A 204 2.20 -6.06 4.25
CA ASN A 204 2.94 -6.14 5.51
C ASN A 204 2.20 -5.53 6.71
N TRP A 205 1.28 -4.61 6.51
CA TRP A 205 0.43 -4.06 7.56
C TRP A 205 -0.37 -5.11 8.33
N CYS A 206 -0.73 -6.25 7.69
CA CYS A 206 -1.50 -7.30 8.35
C CYS A 206 -0.70 -8.06 9.41
N TYR A 207 0.64 -7.96 9.42
CA TYR A 207 1.44 -8.70 10.39
C TYR A 207 1.13 -8.32 11.84
N SER A 208 0.82 -7.05 12.09
CA SER A 208 0.39 -6.57 13.42
C SER A 208 -0.90 -7.22 13.92
N MET A 209 -1.78 -7.65 13.01
CA MET A 209 -3.04 -8.34 13.34
C MET A 209 -2.83 -9.75 13.88
N PHE A 210 -1.64 -10.30 13.70
CA PHE A 210 -1.28 -11.64 14.15
C PHE A 210 -0.75 -11.70 15.58
N ALA A 211 -0.52 -10.55 16.23
CA ALA A 211 0.11 -10.46 17.55
C ALA A 211 -0.62 -11.22 18.67
N ASP A 212 -1.95 -11.37 18.56
CA ASP A 212 -2.78 -12.06 19.54
C ASP A 212 -2.98 -13.56 19.22
N TYR A 213 -2.35 -14.07 18.14
CA TYR A 213 -2.47 -15.46 17.71
C TYR A 213 -1.16 -16.22 17.96
N ASP A 214 -1.30 -17.48 18.37
CA ASP A 214 -0.17 -18.43 18.47
C ASP A 214 0.00 -19.14 17.12
N ILE A 215 0.75 -18.50 16.22
CA ILE A 215 0.97 -19.01 14.86
C ILE A 215 2.15 -19.99 14.89
N ASP A 216 1.91 -21.21 14.45
CA ASP A 216 2.86 -22.33 14.43
C ASP A 216 3.39 -22.69 13.03
N PHE A 217 3.16 -21.83 12.04
CA PHE A 217 3.62 -21.99 10.67
C PHE A 217 4.43 -20.78 10.17
N ASP A 218 5.28 -21.02 9.18
CA ASP A 218 5.96 -19.96 8.47
C ASP A 218 5.04 -19.33 7.41
N MET A 219 5.08 -18.00 7.30
CA MET A 219 4.33 -17.26 6.29
C MET A 219 5.24 -16.61 5.25
N GLY A 220 4.64 -16.24 4.13
CA GLY A 220 5.32 -15.56 3.06
C GLY A 220 4.41 -14.57 2.33
N LEU A 221 5.02 -13.77 1.46
CA LEU A 221 4.35 -12.88 0.52
C LEU A 221 4.75 -13.27 -0.90
N ALA A 222 3.79 -13.42 -1.79
CA ALA A 222 4.02 -13.76 -3.19
C ALA A 222 3.23 -12.83 -4.13
N PRO A 223 3.62 -12.72 -5.40
CA PRO A 223 2.84 -12.03 -6.43
C PRO A 223 1.41 -12.55 -6.54
N LEU A 224 0.47 -11.67 -6.90
CA LEU A 224 -0.84 -12.12 -7.36
C LEU A 224 -0.66 -12.74 -8.76
N PRO A 225 -1.11 -13.98 -9.01
CA PRO A 225 -0.85 -14.71 -10.27
C PRO A 225 -1.80 -14.25 -11.39
N ILE A 226 -1.76 -12.97 -11.71
CA ILE A 226 -2.56 -12.32 -12.75
C ILE A 226 -1.64 -12.05 -13.94
N SER A 227 -1.99 -12.56 -15.10
CA SER A 227 -1.27 -12.32 -16.37
C SER A 227 0.22 -12.69 -16.34
N GLY A 228 0.57 -13.75 -15.58
CA GLY A 228 1.97 -14.18 -15.42
C GLY A 228 2.85 -13.22 -14.61
N ASN A 229 2.24 -12.42 -13.76
CA ASN A 229 2.95 -11.48 -12.89
C ASN A 229 3.84 -12.25 -11.88
N ASP A 230 5.12 -11.89 -11.84
CA ASP A 230 6.14 -12.41 -10.93
C ASP A 230 6.66 -11.34 -9.93
N LYS A 231 5.93 -10.24 -9.79
CA LYS A 231 6.30 -9.07 -9.01
C LYS A 231 5.24 -8.75 -7.96
N ILE A 232 5.68 -8.25 -6.81
CA ILE A 232 4.77 -7.70 -5.79
C ILE A 232 4.53 -6.21 -6.02
N ALA A 233 3.36 -5.73 -5.61
CA ALA A 233 3.04 -4.31 -5.67
C ALA A 233 3.66 -3.59 -4.47
N VAL A 234 4.55 -2.62 -4.72
CA VAL A 234 5.26 -1.85 -3.68
C VAL A 234 5.18 -0.36 -3.97
N SER A 235 4.89 0.43 -2.95
CA SER A 235 4.91 1.89 -3.02
C SER A 235 5.04 2.50 -1.63
N VAL A 236 4.90 3.81 -1.57
CA VAL A 236 4.87 4.61 -0.35
C VAL A 236 3.42 4.82 0.09
N PRO A 237 3.02 4.36 1.28
CA PRO A 237 1.64 4.50 1.77
C PRO A 237 1.33 5.92 2.21
N ALA A 238 2.33 6.66 2.67
CA ALA A 238 2.21 8.04 3.08
C ALA A 238 3.58 8.74 3.10
N ALA A 239 3.56 10.05 2.90
CA ALA A 239 4.74 10.89 2.98
C ALA A 239 4.51 12.08 3.93
N TRP A 240 5.61 12.63 4.47
CA TRP A 240 5.63 13.86 5.23
C TRP A 240 5.73 15.05 4.31
N TYR A 241 4.91 16.05 4.56
CA TYR A 241 4.90 17.34 3.86
C TYR A 241 5.05 18.48 4.85
N VAL A 242 5.68 19.56 4.44
CA VAL A 242 5.79 20.81 5.22
C VAL A 242 4.90 21.86 4.60
N ASN A 243 4.11 22.54 5.42
CA ASN A 243 3.16 23.55 4.98
C ASN A 243 3.87 24.81 4.48
N SER A 244 3.84 25.06 3.17
CA SER A 244 4.42 26.25 2.53
C SER A 244 3.75 27.57 2.92
N GLN A 245 2.57 27.52 3.54
CA GLN A 245 1.84 28.72 4.01
C GLN A 245 2.13 29.02 5.49
N ALA A 246 2.87 28.17 6.19
CA ALA A 246 3.36 28.44 7.54
C ALA A 246 4.45 29.53 7.50
N SER A 247 4.76 30.16 8.63
CA SER A 247 5.86 31.10 8.71
C SER A 247 7.20 30.45 8.36
N ASP A 248 8.18 31.24 7.91
CA ASP A 248 9.53 30.75 7.59
C ASP A 248 10.15 29.97 8.76
N ALA A 249 9.91 30.43 10.00
CA ALA A 249 10.41 29.77 11.20
C ALA A 249 9.75 28.41 11.44
N GLU A 250 8.45 28.31 11.20
CA GLU A 250 7.70 27.03 11.32
C GLU A 250 8.10 26.07 10.20
N GLN A 251 8.24 26.54 8.97
CA GLN A 251 8.72 25.71 7.87
C GLN A 251 10.13 25.15 8.17
N GLN A 252 11.04 26.00 8.68
CA GLN A 252 12.37 25.55 9.08
C GLN A 252 12.29 24.52 10.22
N ALA A 253 11.46 24.74 11.23
CA ALA A 253 11.28 23.78 12.31
C ALA A 253 10.73 22.43 11.79
N GLY A 254 9.81 22.45 10.82
CA GLY A 254 9.33 21.25 10.14
C GLY A 254 10.44 20.50 9.40
N LYS A 255 11.29 21.22 8.65
CA LYS A 255 12.47 20.67 7.98
C LYS A 255 13.49 20.12 8.99
N ASP A 256 13.78 20.83 10.06
CA ASP A 256 14.69 20.37 11.12
C ASP A 256 14.17 19.11 11.83
N PHE A 257 12.84 18.98 11.99
CA PHE A 257 12.22 17.77 12.51
C PHE A 257 12.42 16.57 11.57
N LEU A 258 12.21 16.75 10.26
CA LEU A 258 12.45 15.71 9.27
C LEU A 258 13.95 15.36 9.17
N GLU A 259 14.83 16.35 9.20
CA GLU A 259 16.27 16.14 9.24
C GLU A 259 16.67 15.30 10.46
N TRP A 260 16.17 15.63 11.65
CA TRP A 260 16.39 14.86 12.87
C TRP A 260 15.89 13.42 12.72
N LEU A 261 14.67 13.25 12.21
CA LEU A 261 14.00 11.94 12.09
C LEU A 261 14.78 10.97 11.21
N TYR A 262 15.36 11.46 10.10
CA TYR A 262 16.04 10.61 9.12
C TYR A 262 17.56 10.53 9.28
N THR A 263 18.20 11.45 9.99
CA THR A 263 19.68 11.53 10.05
C THR A 263 20.27 11.24 11.41
N THR A 264 19.48 11.29 12.50
CA THR A 264 19.99 11.00 13.84
C THR A 264 19.72 9.55 14.24
N GLU A 265 20.55 9.01 15.16
CA GLU A 265 20.35 7.67 15.70
C GLU A 265 18.99 7.53 16.38
N SER A 266 18.59 8.53 17.19
CA SER A 266 17.27 8.55 17.85
C SER A 266 16.10 8.54 16.85
N GLY A 267 16.15 9.41 15.82
CA GLY A 267 15.11 9.49 14.81
C GLY A 267 14.98 8.18 14.03
N GLN A 268 16.11 7.62 13.60
CA GLN A 268 16.14 6.33 12.92
C GLN A 268 15.66 5.18 13.79
N ASP A 269 15.95 5.18 15.11
CA ASP A 269 15.42 4.19 16.05
C ASP A 269 13.88 4.23 16.12
N TYR A 270 13.28 5.43 16.07
CA TYR A 270 11.82 5.55 15.99
C TYR A 270 11.29 4.92 14.69
N LEU A 271 11.85 5.27 13.54
CA LEU A 271 11.37 4.74 12.25
C LEU A 271 11.55 3.22 12.16
N MET A 272 12.73 2.71 12.53
CA MET A 272 13.07 1.29 12.31
C MET A 272 12.58 0.38 13.42
N ASN A 273 12.78 0.74 14.69
CA ASN A 273 12.55 -0.17 15.81
C ASN A 273 11.22 0.08 16.54
N LYS A 274 10.69 1.31 16.54
CA LYS A 274 9.41 1.61 17.19
C LYS A 274 8.23 1.46 16.24
N PHE A 275 8.36 1.91 14.99
CA PHE A 275 7.33 1.78 13.98
C PHE A 275 7.49 0.53 13.11
N GLY A 276 8.68 -0.08 13.08
CA GLY A 276 8.94 -1.29 12.30
C GLY A 276 8.97 -1.03 10.79
N PHE A 277 9.28 0.18 10.38
CA PHE A 277 9.22 0.60 8.98
C PHE A 277 10.31 -0.05 8.13
N ILE A 278 10.00 -0.31 6.86
CA ILE A 278 10.98 -0.70 5.85
C ILE A 278 11.72 0.56 5.40
N PRO A 279 13.05 0.61 5.49
CA PRO A 279 13.81 1.80 5.13
C PRO A 279 13.65 2.19 3.67
N VAL A 280 13.49 3.50 3.43
CA VAL A 280 13.42 4.10 2.08
C VAL A 280 14.61 5.00 1.77
N VAL A 281 15.51 5.19 2.73
CA VAL A 281 16.72 6.02 2.60
C VAL A 281 17.95 5.12 2.66
N GLU A 282 18.85 5.27 1.67
CA GLU A 282 20.08 4.48 1.59
C GLU A 282 20.92 4.63 2.87
N GLY A 283 21.38 3.50 3.38
CA GLY A 283 22.19 3.42 4.60
C GLY A 283 21.40 3.22 5.88
N MET A 284 20.08 3.44 5.88
CA MET A 284 19.20 3.03 6.97
C MET A 284 18.95 1.53 6.90
N LYS A 285 18.88 0.87 8.05
CA LYS A 285 18.61 -0.58 8.13
C LYS A 285 17.64 -0.89 9.26
N ASN A 286 16.73 -1.78 9.00
CA ASN A 286 15.91 -2.41 10.02
C ASN A 286 16.28 -3.91 10.05
N GLU A 287 16.94 -4.36 11.11
CA GLU A 287 17.35 -5.76 11.29
C GLU A 287 16.24 -6.61 11.93
N ASN A 288 15.10 -6.00 12.27
CA ASN A 288 14.00 -6.63 13.00
C ASN A 288 12.70 -6.62 12.16
N LEU A 289 12.82 -6.64 10.84
CA LEU A 289 11.64 -6.73 9.97
C LEU A 289 10.89 -8.04 10.22
N ASP A 290 9.58 -7.95 10.23
CA ASP A 290 8.72 -9.14 10.21
C ASP A 290 8.90 -9.93 8.88
N PRO A 291 8.46 -11.21 8.83
CA PRO A 291 8.69 -12.03 7.63
C PRO A 291 8.09 -11.48 6.34
N ILE A 292 6.98 -10.76 6.41
CA ILE A 292 6.31 -10.17 5.24
C ILE A 292 7.06 -8.92 4.78
N SER A 293 7.40 -8.03 5.73
CA SER A 293 8.20 -6.83 5.45
C SER A 293 9.61 -7.18 4.93
N GLN A 294 10.23 -8.25 5.44
CA GLN A 294 11.51 -8.73 4.92
C GLN A 294 11.40 -9.15 3.45
N GLN A 295 10.35 -9.89 3.08
CA GLN A 295 10.14 -10.27 1.68
C GLN A 295 9.90 -9.08 0.77
N ILE A 296 9.18 -8.04 1.24
CA ILE A 296 9.02 -6.81 0.46
C ILE A 296 10.38 -6.17 0.19
N ALA A 297 11.23 -6.06 1.21
CA ALA A 297 12.59 -5.54 1.06
C ALA A 297 13.43 -6.38 0.08
N ASP A 298 13.31 -7.71 0.13
CA ASP A 298 14.00 -8.63 -0.77
C ASP A 298 13.52 -8.47 -2.22
N TYR A 299 12.21 -8.44 -2.48
CA TYR A 299 11.64 -8.19 -3.80
C TYR A 299 12.07 -6.82 -4.36
N ALA A 300 12.07 -5.79 -3.51
CA ALA A 300 12.52 -4.46 -3.91
C ALA A 300 14.02 -4.45 -4.27
N ALA A 301 14.86 -5.12 -3.49
CA ALA A 301 16.30 -5.25 -3.76
C ALA A 301 16.59 -6.04 -5.06
N GLU A 302 15.71 -6.97 -5.44
CA GLU A 302 15.81 -7.74 -6.69
C GLU A 302 15.21 -7.00 -7.90
N GLY A 303 14.60 -5.82 -7.71
CA GLY A 303 13.89 -5.09 -8.77
C GLY A 303 12.60 -5.80 -9.24
N LYS A 304 12.04 -6.68 -8.41
CA LYS A 304 10.82 -7.45 -8.69
C LYS A 304 9.59 -6.79 -8.06
N THR A 305 9.37 -5.53 -8.38
CA THR A 305 8.23 -4.76 -7.90
C THR A 305 7.46 -4.13 -9.04
N ILE A 306 6.17 -3.91 -8.82
CA ILE A 306 5.29 -3.05 -9.62
C ILE A 306 4.79 -1.90 -8.73
N SER A 307 4.53 -0.75 -9.34
CA SER A 307 4.06 0.45 -8.63
C SER A 307 2.58 0.36 -8.21
N TRP A 308 2.11 1.42 -7.54
CA TRP A 308 0.69 1.60 -7.18
C TRP A 308 0.02 2.67 -8.04
N PRO A 309 -0.23 2.45 -9.35
CA PRO A 309 -0.97 3.41 -10.18
C PRO A 309 -2.37 3.73 -9.65
N MET A 310 -2.90 2.95 -8.72
CA MET A 310 -4.15 3.27 -8.01
C MET A 310 -4.09 4.63 -7.29
N ASN A 311 -2.89 5.11 -6.91
CA ASN A 311 -2.70 6.42 -6.30
C ASN A 311 -2.97 7.58 -7.28
N LEU A 312 -3.02 7.30 -8.59
CA LEU A 312 -3.36 8.25 -9.65
C LEU A 312 -4.85 8.21 -10.03
N TRP A 313 -5.62 7.29 -9.45
CA TRP A 313 -7.05 7.22 -9.73
C TRP A 313 -7.80 8.41 -9.13
N PRO A 314 -8.93 8.83 -9.74
CA PRO A 314 -9.75 9.89 -9.18
C PRO A 314 -10.16 9.59 -7.74
N SER A 315 -10.05 10.59 -6.86
CA SER A 315 -10.40 10.46 -5.44
C SER A 315 -11.82 9.91 -5.27
N GLY A 316 -12.00 8.93 -4.39
CA GLY A 316 -13.28 8.29 -4.08
C GLY A 316 -13.79 7.29 -5.12
N ILE A 317 -13.04 7.03 -6.21
CA ILE A 317 -13.51 6.10 -7.26
C ILE A 317 -13.68 4.68 -6.71
N VAL A 318 -12.83 4.26 -5.77
CA VAL A 318 -12.88 2.92 -5.18
C VAL A 318 -14.21 2.74 -4.46
N ASP A 319 -14.55 3.60 -3.51
CA ASP A 319 -15.75 3.47 -2.68
C ASP A 319 -17.04 3.73 -3.45
N VAL A 320 -17.03 4.72 -4.35
CA VAL A 320 -18.26 5.15 -5.03
C VAL A 320 -18.62 4.25 -6.22
N TYR A 321 -17.63 3.70 -6.92
CA TYR A 321 -17.86 2.96 -8.16
C TYR A 321 -17.37 1.53 -8.14
N LEU A 322 -16.16 1.26 -7.64
CA LEU A 322 -15.56 -0.07 -7.73
C LEU A 322 -16.15 -1.03 -6.70
N VAL A 323 -16.33 -0.59 -5.45
CA VAL A 323 -16.94 -1.42 -4.39
C VAL A 323 -18.34 -1.88 -4.77
N PRO A 324 -19.29 -1.01 -5.18
CA PRO A 324 -20.61 -1.47 -5.61
C PRO A 324 -20.59 -2.49 -6.76
N VAL A 325 -19.65 -2.36 -7.69
CA VAL A 325 -19.48 -3.33 -8.79
C VAL A 325 -18.95 -4.66 -8.26
N ALA A 326 -17.98 -4.65 -7.35
CA ALA A 326 -17.43 -5.84 -6.70
C ALA A 326 -18.51 -6.56 -5.86
N GLU A 327 -19.29 -5.82 -5.06
CA GLU A 327 -20.42 -6.36 -4.29
C GLU A 327 -21.45 -7.04 -5.22
N GLN A 328 -21.81 -6.38 -6.31
CA GLN A 328 -22.71 -6.97 -7.30
C GLN A 328 -22.12 -8.25 -7.90
N PHE A 329 -20.82 -8.27 -8.19
CA PHE A 329 -20.14 -9.43 -8.75
C PHE A 329 -20.16 -10.64 -7.78
N PHE A 330 -19.88 -10.44 -6.50
CA PHE A 330 -19.89 -11.51 -5.50
C PHE A 330 -21.30 -11.96 -5.06
N THR A 331 -22.34 -11.18 -5.36
CA THR A 331 -23.74 -11.50 -5.10
C THR A 331 -24.48 -12.05 -6.32
N SER A 332 -23.88 -11.96 -7.52
CA SER A 332 -24.47 -12.50 -8.75
C SER A 332 -24.23 -14.00 -8.87
N ASP A 333 -25.26 -14.74 -9.32
CA ASP A 333 -25.21 -16.19 -9.62
C ASP A 333 -24.34 -16.48 -10.87
#